data_ee21f9cfbbd15e75772f4c82a1a7d296
#
_entry.id   ee21f9cfbbd15e75772f4c82a1a7d296
#
_cell.length_a   1.000
_cell.length_b   1.000
_cell.length_c   1.000
_cell.angle_alpha   90.00
_cell.angle_beta   90.00
_cell.angle_gamma   90.00
#
_symmetry.space_group_name_H-M   'P 1'
#
loop_
_entity.id
_entity.type
_entity.pdbx_description
1 polymer ?
#
loop_
_entity_poly.entity_id
_entity_poly.type
_entity_poly.pdbx_seq_one_letter_code
_entity_poly.pdbx_strand_id
1 'polypeptide(L)'
;MKKVFSILSLLILQINCFAVTIETTKDLNVYYPEYSKIDLVCGQMPKTSQKDVVFCCEAAFTGELLNEFKHLNIADNHICNGEMKKGYRCKANTGGFVWGKGKWKFMRKADFPTAANGWNMGFCQLLIIHNGETRPIGSKMRKSRTIYRALCEKDGKLCIVESKKVITYEDFVKYLKDFKVKHALYLDMGSGWNHAWYRDNGKVVVLYPKTHNYCTNWITFYK
;
A
#
# COMPACT_ATOMS: atom_id res chain seq x y z
N MET A 1 38.60 -2.62 -56.01
CA MET A 1 37.86 -1.84 -55.01
C MET A 1 36.92 -2.82 -54.27
N LYS A 2 37.26 -3.25 -53.05
CA LYS A 2 36.45 -4.13 -52.23
C LYS A 2 35.56 -3.26 -51.33
N LYS A 3 34.26 -3.33 -51.49
CA LYS A 3 33.28 -2.68 -50.59
C LYS A 3 33.15 -3.51 -49.32
N VAL A 4 33.58 -2.93 -48.20
CA VAL A 4 33.35 -3.47 -46.89
C VAL A 4 31.96 -3.01 -46.44
N PHE A 5 30.99 -3.96 -46.35
CA PHE A 5 29.71 -3.73 -45.71
C PHE A 5 29.89 -3.86 -44.21
N SER A 6 29.81 -2.72 -43.51
CA SER A 6 29.77 -2.70 -42.03
C SER A 6 28.34 -2.97 -41.60
N ILE A 7 28.09 -4.16 -41.05
CA ILE A 7 26.81 -4.51 -40.44
C ILE A 7 26.87 -3.98 -39.02
N LEU A 8 26.20 -2.84 -38.77
CA LEU A 8 26.00 -2.27 -37.45
C LEU A 8 24.88 -3.07 -36.77
N SER A 9 25.25 -4.03 -35.94
CA SER A 9 24.31 -4.77 -35.11
C SER A 9 23.76 -3.86 -34.02
N LEU A 10 22.54 -3.39 -34.20
CA LEU A 10 21.80 -2.65 -33.17
C LEU A 10 21.41 -3.62 -32.06
N LEU A 11 22.18 -3.68 -30.99
CA LEU A 11 21.79 -4.42 -29.77
C LEU A 11 20.67 -3.64 -29.11
N ILE A 12 19.42 -4.02 -29.36
CA ILE A 12 18.27 -3.54 -28.61
C ILE A 12 18.36 -4.18 -27.23
N LEU A 13 18.92 -3.44 -26.26
CA LEU A 13 18.73 -3.80 -24.83
C LEU A 13 17.24 -3.71 -24.53
N GLN A 14 16.57 -4.85 -24.48
CA GLN A 14 15.25 -4.93 -23.87
C GLN A 14 15.43 -4.67 -22.37
N ILE A 15 15.26 -3.43 -21.94
CA ILE A 15 15.12 -3.08 -20.54
C ILE A 15 13.79 -3.69 -20.11
N ASN A 16 13.85 -4.86 -19.46
CA ASN A 16 12.69 -5.43 -18.79
C ASN A 16 12.31 -4.48 -17.65
N CYS A 17 11.45 -3.53 -17.93
CA CYS A 17 10.89 -2.63 -16.94
C CYS A 17 9.84 -3.43 -16.14
N PHE A 18 10.27 -4.09 -15.06
CA PHE A 18 9.34 -4.70 -14.12
C PHE A 18 8.46 -3.59 -13.53
N ALA A 19 7.16 -3.77 -13.60
CA ALA A 19 6.24 -2.82 -12.96
C ALA A 19 6.27 -2.93 -11.43
N VAL A 20 6.69 -4.09 -10.90
CA VAL A 20 6.89 -4.34 -9.47
C VAL A 20 8.13 -5.21 -9.30
N THR A 21 9.11 -4.72 -8.55
CA THR A 21 10.24 -5.54 -8.09
C THR A 21 9.84 -6.25 -6.80
N ILE A 22 10.13 -7.55 -6.71
CA ILE A 22 9.78 -8.34 -5.53
C ILE A 22 11.05 -8.81 -4.84
N GLU A 23 11.20 -8.43 -3.57
CA GLU A 23 12.20 -8.95 -2.66
C GLU A 23 11.54 -9.95 -1.72
N THR A 24 12.17 -11.11 -1.51
CA THR A 24 11.61 -12.16 -0.67
C THR A 24 12.60 -12.52 0.42
N THR A 25 12.21 -12.36 1.68
CA THR A 25 12.94 -12.87 2.84
C THR A 25 12.37 -14.22 3.28
N LYS A 26 12.89 -14.80 4.37
CA LYS A 26 12.33 -16.00 4.98
C LYS A 26 10.85 -15.84 5.35
N ASP A 27 10.47 -14.67 5.87
CA ASP A 27 9.17 -14.44 6.52
C ASP A 27 8.29 -13.39 5.82
N LEU A 28 8.87 -12.60 4.90
CA LEU A 28 8.20 -11.48 4.24
C LEU A 28 8.29 -11.58 2.72
N ASN A 29 7.23 -11.13 2.04
CA ASN A 29 7.24 -10.67 0.66
C ASN A 29 7.23 -9.15 0.67
N VAL A 30 8.09 -8.54 -0.14
CA VAL A 30 8.24 -7.09 -0.25
C VAL A 30 8.07 -6.70 -1.70
N TYR A 31 7.09 -5.86 -1.98
CA TYR A 31 6.74 -5.40 -3.31
C TYR A 31 7.17 -3.93 -3.44
N TYR A 32 8.02 -3.63 -4.40
CA TYR A 32 8.44 -2.27 -4.77
C TYR A 32 7.78 -1.89 -6.09
N PRO A 33 6.60 -1.24 -6.07
CA PRO A 33 5.98 -0.75 -7.29
C PRO A 33 6.84 0.34 -7.94
N GLU A 34 7.02 0.29 -9.25
CA GLU A 34 7.52 1.42 -10.03
C GLU A 34 6.35 2.31 -10.42
N TYR A 35 6.32 3.51 -9.88
CA TYR A 35 5.16 4.39 -10.02
C TYR A 35 5.56 5.84 -10.28
N SER A 36 4.69 6.55 -11.00
CA SER A 36 4.70 8.01 -11.14
C SER A 36 3.63 8.68 -10.27
N LYS A 37 2.58 7.92 -9.90
CA LYS A 37 1.43 8.41 -9.14
C LYS A 37 0.94 7.36 -8.13
N ILE A 38 0.44 7.85 -6.99
CA ILE A 38 -0.28 7.04 -6.00
C ILE A 38 -1.63 7.71 -5.74
N ASP A 39 -2.70 6.92 -5.68
CA ASP A 39 -4.03 7.38 -5.29
C ASP A 39 -4.61 6.53 -4.17
N LEU A 40 -5.51 7.13 -3.40
CA LEU A 40 -6.51 6.43 -2.61
C LEU A 40 -7.76 6.32 -3.46
N VAL A 41 -7.99 5.16 -4.07
CA VAL A 41 -9.20 4.90 -4.84
C VAL A 41 -10.32 4.55 -3.88
N CYS A 42 -11.41 5.31 -3.95
CA CYS A 42 -12.55 5.16 -3.06
C CYS A 42 -13.77 4.65 -3.85
N GLY A 43 -14.47 3.67 -3.28
CA GLY A 43 -15.71 3.11 -3.82
C GLY A 43 -15.54 1.77 -4.50
N GLN A 44 -14.87 1.71 -5.64
CA GLN A 44 -14.65 0.46 -6.39
C GLN A 44 -13.17 0.19 -6.58
N MET A 45 -12.78 -1.05 -6.36
CA MET A 45 -11.41 -1.49 -6.62
C MET A 45 -11.05 -1.27 -8.10
N PRO A 46 -9.83 -0.77 -8.40
CA PRO A 46 -9.33 -0.69 -9.76
C PRO A 46 -9.42 -2.04 -10.47
N LYS A 47 -9.93 -2.01 -11.70
CA LYS A 47 -10.05 -3.23 -12.51
C LYS A 47 -8.67 -3.68 -12.99
N THR A 48 -8.46 -4.99 -13.02
CA THR A 48 -7.22 -5.57 -13.55
C THR A 48 -7.00 -5.27 -15.05
N SER A 49 -8.01 -4.82 -15.76
CA SER A 49 -7.90 -4.33 -17.15
C SER A 49 -7.26 -2.94 -17.27
N GLN A 50 -7.18 -2.15 -16.21
CA GLN A 50 -6.51 -0.83 -16.21
C GLN A 50 -5.00 -1.02 -16.28
N LYS A 51 -4.42 -0.83 -17.47
CA LYS A 51 -3.02 -1.15 -17.79
C LYS A 51 -1.99 -0.27 -17.09
N ASP A 52 -2.37 0.91 -16.67
CA ASP A 52 -1.56 1.89 -15.95
C ASP A 52 -1.42 1.56 -14.44
N VAL A 53 -2.32 0.76 -13.88
CA VAL A 53 -2.21 0.29 -12.50
C VAL A 53 -1.14 -0.79 -12.40
N VAL A 54 -0.16 -0.58 -11.53
CA VAL A 54 0.94 -1.53 -11.31
C VAL A 54 0.79 -2.35 -10.03
N PHE A 55 0.22 -1.75 -8.99
CA PHE A 55 -0.09 -2.44 -7.73
C PHE A 55 -1.34 -1.84 -7.08
N CYS A 56 -2.17 -2.68 -6.47
CA CYS A 56 -3.38 -2.26 -5.78
C CYS A 56 -3.67 -3.19 -4.60
N CYS A 57 -3.94 -2.61 -3.43
CA CYS A 57 -4.41 -3.36 -2.25
C CYS A 57 -5.26 -2.47 -1.35
N GLU A 58 -5.98 -3.08 -0.39
CA GLU A 58 -6.75 -2.34 0.62
C GLU A 58 -5.85 -1.38 1.39
N ALA A 59 -6.42 -0.25 1.85
CA ALA A 59 -5.68 0.81 2.54
C ALA A 59 -6.18 1.06 3.97
N ALA A 60 -7.11 2.00 4.15
CA ALA A 60 -7.65 2.37 5.45
C ALA A 60 -8.73 1.39 5.92
N PHE A 61 -8.94 1.30 7.23
CA PHE A 61 -10.06 0.55 7.78
C PHE A 61 -11.39 1.01 7.18
N THR A 62 -12.16 0.05 6.75
CA THR A 62 -13.58 0.24 6.44
C THR A 62 -14.38 -0.05 7.72
N GLY A 63 -15.33 0.80 8.07
CA GLY A 63 -16.16 0.64 9.27
C GLY A 63 -17.10 -0.55 9.20
N GLU A 64 -17.69 -0.87 10.33
CA GLU A 64 -18.64 -1.98 10.44
C GLU A 64 -19.75 -1.86 9.40
N LEU A 65 -20.05 -2.98 8.80
CA LEU A 65 -21.06 -3.17 7.78
C LEU A 65 -22.45 -3.35 8.44
N LEU A 66 -22.79 -2.43 9.27
CA LEU A 66 -24.18 -2.28 9.65
C LEU A 66 -24.95 -1.87 8.39
N ASN A 67 -26.21 -2.27 8.23
CA ASN A 67 -27.11 -2.08 7.10
C ASN A 67 -27.20 -0.65 6.52
N GLU A 68 -26.30 0.23 6.92
CA GLU A 68 -26.18 1.64 6.62
C GLU A 68 -24.91 1.98 5.87
N PHE A 69 -24.47 1.11 4.98
CA PHE A 69 -23.31 1.37 4.12
C PHE A 69 -23.59 2.56 3.18
N LYS A 70 -23.88 3.67 3.80
CA LYS A 70 -24.01 4.97 3.14
C LYS A 70 -22.61 5.55 3.12
N HIS A 71 -22.04 5.70 1.94
CA HIS A 71 -20.77 6.38 1.70
C HIS A 71 -19.54 5.69 2.29
N LEU A 72 -18.89 4.85 1.53
CA LEU A 72 -17.48 4.54 1.64
C LEU A 72 -16.88 4.44 3.06
N ASN A 73 -17.62 4.27 4.07
CA ASN A 73 -17.35 4.20 5.51
C ASN A 73 -15.85 4.05 5.91
N ILE A 74 -14.99 4.92 5.35
CA ILE A 74 -13.55 4.93 5.52
C ILE A 74 -13.21 5.55 6.88
N ALA A 75 -12.24 4.96 7.57
CA ALA A 75 -11.80 5.40 8.88
C ALA A 75 -11.10 6.76 8.84
N ASP A 76 -11.53 7.66 9.70
CA ASP A 76 -11.01 9.02 9.89
C ASP A 76 -11.03 9.89 8.62
N ASN A 77 -10.53 11.10 8.72
CA ASN A 77 -10.38 11.98 7.58
C ASN A 77 -9.39 11.36 6.59
N HIS A 78 -9.69 11.49 5.31
CA HIS A 78 -8.86 10.99 4.23
C HIS A 78 -8.91 11.95 3.03
N ILE A 79 -7.90 11.89 2.17
CA ILE A 79 -7.81 12.68 0.96
C ILE A 79 -8.00 11.74 -0.23
N CYS A 80 -9.01 12.02 -1.02
CA CYS A 80 -9.35 11.27 -2.23
C CYS A 80 -9.48 12.25 -3.39
N ASN A 81 -8.71 12.03 -4.47
CA ASN A 81 -8.67 12.93 -5.65
C ASN A 81 -8.38 14.40 -5.28
N GLY A 82 -7.48 14.64 -4.34
CA GLY A 82 -7.12 16.00 -3.91
C GLY A 82 -8.14 16.70 -3.01
N GLU A 83 -9.20 16.01 -2.60
CA GLU A 83 -10.24 16.55 -1.73
C GLU A 83 -10.24 15.87 -0.36
N MET A 84 -10.31 16.68 0.69
CA MET A 84 -10.50 16.19 2.05
C MET A 84 -11.92 15.66 2.23
N LYS A 85 -12.02 14.41 2.65
CA LYS A 85 -13.28 13.74 2.98
C LYS A 85 -13.31 13.38 4.47
N LYS A 86 -14.48 13.51 5.08
CA LYS A 86 -14.68 13.15 6.48
C LYS A 86 -15.06 11.67 6.58
N GLY A 87 -14.32 10.93 7.39
CA GLY A 87 -14.63 9.53 7.72
C GLY A 87 -15.13 9.35 9.15
N TYR A 88 -15.46 8.12 9.52
CA TYR A 88 -15.84 7.81 10.90
C TYR A 88 -14.62 7.81 11.82
N ARG A 89 -14.84 8.15 13.10
CA ARG A 89 -13.75 8.19 14.08
C ARG A 89 -13.27 6.79 14.44
N CYS A 90 -12.02 6.47 14.11
CA CYS A 90 -11.37 5.21 14.46
C CYS A 90 -10.33 5.42 15.56
N LYS A 91 -10.53 4.78 16.72
CA LYS A 91 -9.58 4.85 17.86
C LYS A 91 -8.31 4.03 17.62
N ALA A 92 -8.36 3.03 16.74
CA ALA A 92 -7.20 2.19 16.42
C ALA A 92 -6.15 2.92 15.58
N ASN A 93 -6.56 3.94 14.82
CA ASN A 93 -5.65 4.69 13.97
C ASN A 93 -4.77 5.62 14.80
N THR A 94 -3.46 5.51 14.62
CA THR A 94 -2.45 6.27 15.35
C THR A 94 -1.54 7.10 14.45
N GLY A 95 -1.62 6.90 13.14
CA GLY A 95 -0.86 7.66 12.14
C GLY A 95 -1.59 7.82 10.83
N GLY A 96 -0.88 8.32 9.85
CA GLY A 96 -1.38 8.52 8.50
C GLY A 96 -0.25 8.62 7.48
N PHE A 97 -0.66 8.56 6.24
CA PHE A 97 0.18 8.70 5.06
C PHE A 97 -0.47 9.68 4.09
N VAL A 98 0.33 10.52 3.45
CA VAL A 98 -0.11 11.40 2.36
C VAL A 98 0.86 11.31 1.19
N TRP A 99 0.34 11.51 -0.03
CA TRP A 99 1.12 11.60 -1.26
C TRP A 99 0.59 12.73 -2.16
N GLY A 100 1.52 13.43 -2.80
CA GLY A 100 1.18 14.46 -3.78
C GLY A 100 2.41 15.06 -4.44
N LYS A 101 2.32 15.34 -5.75
CA LYS A 101 3.40 15.95 -6.54
C LYS A 101 4.75 15.23 -6.38
N GLY A 102 4.72 13.89 -6.40
CA GLY A 102 5.92 13.06 -6.24
C GLY A 102 6.54 13.03 -4.84
N LYS A 103 5.91 13.65 -3.85
CA LYS A 103 6.33 13.64 -2.44
C LYS A 103 5.37 12.85 -1.60
N TRP A 104 5.86 12.28 -0.50
CA TRP A 104 5.04 11.55 0.46
C TRP A 104 5.54 11.78 1.88
N LYS A 105 4.65 11.52 2.84
CA LYS A 105 4.99 11.67 4.26
C LYS A 105 4.20 10.68 5.11
N PHE A 106 4.90 9.97 5.99
CA PHE A 106 4.30 9.29 7.13
C PHE A 106 4.27 10.23 8.34
N MET A 107 3.21 10.18 9.12
CA MET A 107 3.03 11.08 10.25
C MET A 107 2.19 10.44 11.36
N ARG A 108 2.22 11.04 12.55
CA ARG A 108 1.25 10.70 13.61
C ARG A 108 -0.13 11.20 13.22
N LYS A 109 -1.17 10.57 13.74
CA LYS A 109 -2.57 10.95 13.45
C LYS A 109 -2.86 12.42 13.80
N ALA A 110 -2.29 12.93 14.89
CA ALA A 110 -2.45 14.33 15.30
C ALA A 110 -1.90 15.33 14.28
N ASP A 111 -0.94 14.91 13.46
CA ASP A 111 -0.28 15.72 12.45
C ASP A 111 -0.94 15.57 11.06
N PHE A 112 -1.99 14.72 10.94
CA PHE A 112 -2.68 14.51 9.66
C PHE A 112 -3.39 15.80 9.24
N PRO A 113 -3.32 16.21 7.96
CA PRO A 113 -3.89 17.47 7.49
C PRO A 113 -5.38 17.58 7.78
N THR A 114 -5.84 18.76 8.03
CA THR A 114 -7.28 19.10 8.15
C THR A 114 -7.90 19.55 6.82
N ALA A 115 -7.06 19.82 5.83
CA ALA A 115 -7.43 20.12 4.44
C ALA A 115 -6.43 19.44 3.49
N ALA A 116 -6.76 19.28 2.23
CA ALA A 116 -5.90 18.56 1.28
C ALA A 116 -4.54 19.27 1.05
N ASN A 117 -4.50 20.61 1.06
CA ASN A 117 -3.26 21.41 1.01
C ASN A 117 -2.27 20.99 -0.09
N GLY A 118 -2.79 20.60 -1.25
CA GLY A 118 -1.99 20.14 -2.38
C GLY A 118 -1.58 18.66 -2.36
N TRP A 119 -1.96 17.89 -1.33
CA TRP A 119 -1.87 16.44 -1.33
C TRP A 119 -2.96 15.84 -2.23
N ASN A 120 -2.60 14.89 -3.07
CA ASN A 120 -3.55 14.21 -3.98
C ASN A 120 -4.31 13.11 -3.26
N MET A 121 -3.64 12.41 -2.35
CA MET A 121 -4.24 11.33 -1.57
C MET A 121 -3.66 11.29 -0.16
N GLY A 122 -4.41 10.68 0.75
CA GLY A 122 -3.96 10.41 2.11
C GLY A 122 -5.00 9.67 2.93
N PHE A 123 -4.56 8.91 3.91
CA PHE A 123 -5.44 8.18 4.83
C PHE A 123 -4.79 7.98 6.19
N CYS A 124 -5.62 7.76 7.19
CA CYS A 124 -5.20 7.39 8.53
C CYS A 124 -5.28 5.88 8.73
N GLN A 125 -4.29 5.34 9.48
CA GLN A 125 -4.25 3.92 9.82
C GLN A 125 -3.38 3.71 11.08
N LEU A 126 -3.26 2.47 11.55
CA LEU A 126 -2.36 2.10 12.63
C LEU A 126 -0.90 2.28 12.21
N LEU A 127 -0.19 3.18 12.86
CA LEU A 127 1.24 3.42 12.65
C LEU A 127 2.05 2.40 13.48
N ILE A 128 2.72 1.48 12.79
CA ILE A 128 3.49 0.38 13.40
C ILE A 128 4.88 0.85 13.77
N ILE A 129 5.59 1.46 12.81
CA ILE A 129 6.94 1.99 12.96
C ILE A 129 6.97 3.44 12.48
N HIS A 130 7.63 4.31 13.22
CA HIS A 130 7.86 5.70 12.84
C HIS A 130 9.28 6.12 13.18
N ASN A 131 10.05 6.55 12.16
CA ASN A 131 11.48 6.86 12.30
C ASN A 131 12.31 5.72 12.90
N GLY A 132 12.02 4.46 12.51
CA GLY A 132 12.70 3.28 13.01
C GLY A 132 12.23 2.78 14.37
N GLU A 133 11.37 3.54 15.07
CA GLU A 133 10.84 3.18 16.38
C GLU A 133 9.46 2.56 16.31
N THR A 134 9.23 1.50 17.06
CA THR A 134 7.91 0.86 17.19
C THR A 134 6.95 1.75 17.96
N ARG A 135 5.68 1.73 17.56
CA ARG A 135 4.62 2.48 18.22
C ARG A 135 3.78 1.57 19.11
N PRO A 136 3.31 2.06 20.27
CA PRO A 136 2.41 1.30 21.13
C PRO A 136 1.10 0.95 20.41
N ILE A 137 0.59 -0.25 20.68
CA ILE A 137 -0.73 -0.69 20.20
C ILE A 137 -1.59 -1.22 21.34
N GLY A 138 -2.90 -1.23 21.09
CA GLY A 138 -3.85 -1.82 22.03
C GLY A 138 -3.72 -3.35 22.16
N SER A 139 -4.07 -3.87 23.31
CA SER A 139 -3.95 -5.30 23.66
C SER A 139 -4.72 -6.23 22.71
N LYS A 140 -5.84 -5.78 22.16
CA LYS A 140 -6.66 -6.57 21.22
C LYS A 140 -5.89 -6.91 19.95
N MET A 141 -5.16 -5.95 19.39
CA MET A 141 -4.36 -6.15 18.17
C MET A 141 -3.19 -7.11 18.41
N ARG A 142 -2.56 -7.06 19.57
CA ARG A 142 -1.43 -7.94 19.94
C ARG A 142 -1.77 -9.42 19.88
N LYS A 143 -3.02 -9.77 20.22
CA LYS A 143 -3.50 -11.17 20.25
C LYS A 143 -3.98 -11.66 18.88
N SER A 144 -4.10 -10.77 17.89
CA SER A 144 -4.55 -11.12 16.55
C SER A 144 -3.49 -11.94 15.82
N ARG A 145 -3.94 -12.96 15.10
CA ARG A 145 -3.11 -13.76 14.19
C ARG A 145 -3.72 -13.72 12.80
N THR A 146 -2.97 -13.20 11.86
CA THR A 146 -3.40 -13.07 10.47
C THR A 146 -2.18 -12.96 9.56
N ILE A 147 -2.39 -12.86 8.26
CA ILE A 147 -1.41 -12.29 7.35
C ILE A 147 -1.45 -10.79 7.55
N TYR A 148 -0.31 -10.17 7.81
CA TYR A 148 -0.17 -8.73 7.97
C TYR A 148 0.39 -8.10 6.72
N ARG A 149 -0.13 -6.92 6.38
CA ARG A 149 0.38 -6.07 5.28
C ARG A 149 0.60 -4.65 5.80
N ALA A 150 1.63 -3.99 5.29
CA ALA A 150 1.91 -2.60 5.63
C ALA A 150 2.46 -1.84 4.41
N LEU A 151 2.10 -0.56 4.31
CA LEU A 151 2.82 0.42 3.51
C LEU A 151 4.06 0.83 4.29
N CYS A 152 5.23 0.65 3.69
CA CYS A 152 6.51 0.89 4.35
C CYS A 152 7.38 1.87 3.56
N GLU A 153 8.29 2.51 4.28
CA GLU A 153 9.47 3.17 3.72
C GLU A 153 10.72 2.40 4.14
N LYS A 154 11.53 2.03 3.16
CA LYS A 154 12.86 1.47 3.36
C LYS A 154 13.85 2.09 2.38
N ASP A 155 14.96 2.58 2.89
CA ASP A 155 16.05 3.18 2.08
C ASP A 155 15.55 4.28 1.11
N GLY A 156 14.60 5.11 1.57
CA GLY A 156 14.01 6.20 0.78
C GLY A 156 13.01 5.76 -0.29
N LYS A 157 12.62 4.48 -0.32
CA LYS A 157 11.63 3.94 -1.27
C LYS A 157 10.37 3.48 -0.54
N LEU A 158 9.22 3.69 -1.17
CA LEU A 158 7.98 3.09 -0.71
C LEU A 158 7.90 1.63 -1.17
N CYS A 159 7.41 0.77 -0.29
CA CYS A 159 7.13 -0.63 -0.60
C CYS A 159 5.91 -1.12 0.17
N ILE A 160 5.31 -2.19 -0.33
CA ILE A 160 4.30 -2.95 0.39
C ILE A 160 4.97 -4.19 0.95
N VAL A 161 4.89 -4.37 2.26
CA VAL A 161 5.46 -5.51 2.97
C VAL A 161 4.34 -6.40 3.48
N GLU A 162 4.43 -7.70 3.21
CA GLU A 162 3.42 -8.68 3.62
C GLU A 162 4.08 -9.90 4.27
N SER A 163 3.47 -10.41 5.35
CA SER A 163 3.92 -11.68 5.93
C SER A 163 3.52 -12.87 5.08
N LYS A 164 4.44 -13.82 4.88
CA LYS A 164 4.19 -15.02 4.07
C LYS A 164 3.18 -16.00 4.66
N LYS A 165 2.92 -15.90 5.95
CA LYS A 165 2.03 -16.81 6.70
C LYS A 165 1.28 -16.03 7.78
N VAL A 166 0.29 -16.68 8.33
CA VAL A 166 -0.44 -16.22 9.53
C VAL A 166 0.52 -16.16 10.73
N ILE A 167 0.77 -14.97 11.24
CA ILE A 167 1.68 -14.70 12.36
C ILE A 167 1.01 -13.83 13.41
N THR A 168 1.69 -13.58 14.51
CA THR A 168 1.26 -12.59 15.49
C THR A 168 1.64 -11.17 15.02
N TYR A 169 1.00 -10.16 15.58
CA TYR A 169 1.41 -8.78 15.35
C TYR A 169 2.85 -8.52 15.81
N GLU A 170 3.24 -9.09 16.93
CA GLU A 170 4.59 -8.93 17.50
C GLU A 170 5.66 -9.51 16.57
N ASP A 171 5.40 -10.69 15.99
CA ASP A 171 6.30 -11.28 14.97
C ASP A 171 6.42 -10.36 13.75
N PHE A 172 5.28 -9.81 13.28
CA PHE A 172 5.30 -8.90 12.13
C PHE A 172 6.15 -7.65 12.41
N VAL A 173 5.95 -7.03 13.57
CA VAL A 173 6.76 -5.87 14.01
C VAL A 173 8.24 -6.22 14.08
N LYS A 174 8.56 -7.39 14.64
CA LYS A 174 9.95 -7.89 14.70
C LYS A 174 10.53 -8.03 13.30
N TYR A 175 9.83 -8.66 12.37
CA TYR A 175 10.31 -8.85 10.99
C TYR A 175 10.49 -7.53 10.25
N LEU A 176 9.60 -6.55 10.43
CA LEU A 176 9.76 -5.21 9.87
C LEU A 176 11.01 -4.50 10.41
N LYS A 177 11.31 -4.65 11.71
CA LYS A 177 12.54 -4.11 12.33
C LYS A 177 13.80 -4.80 11.80
N ASP A 178 13.79 -6.12 11.74
CA ASP A 178 14.91 -6.90 11.19
C ASP A 178 15.17 -6.52 9.71
N PHE A 179 14.10 -6.22 8.97
CA PHE A 179 14.15 -5.72 7.61
C PHE A 179 14.56 -4.24 7.50
N LYS A 180 14.68 -3.53 8.63
CA LYS A 180 15.14 -2.12 8.76
C LYS A 180 14.24 -1.12 8.07
N VAL A 181 12.93 -1.28 8.13
CA VAL A 181 12.00 -0.25 7.64
C VAL A 181 12.04 0.98 8.54
N LYS A 182 12.02 2.16 7.94
CA LYS A 182 12.00 3.43 8.67
C LYS A 182 10.59 3.82 9.11
N HIS A 183 9.60 3.57 8.24
CA HIS A 183 8.18 3.79 8.52
C HIS A 183 7.38 2.57 8.10
N ALA A 184 6.34 2.25 8.88
CA ALA A 184 5.36 1.24 8.52
C ALA A 184 3.97 1.65 9.00
N LEU A 185 3.03 1.73 8.08
CA LEU A 185 1.62 1.99 8.31
C LEU A 185 0.84 0.73 7.93
N TYR A 186 0.05 0.19 8.85
CA TYR A 186 -0.78 -0.99 8.59
C TYR A 186 -1.70 -0.76 7.40
N LEU A 187 -1.99 -1.81 6.66
CA LEU A 187 -3.02 -1.83 5.63
C LEU A 187 -4.11 -2.79 6.04
N ASP A 188 -5.36 -2.51 5.69
CA ASP A 188 -6.49 -3.30 6.17
C ASP A 188 -6.39 -4.76 5.69
N MET A 189 -6.22 -5.67 6.64
CA MET A 189 -6.13 -7.11 6.42
C MET A 189 -7.20 -7.83 7.26
N GLY A 190 -8.31 -7.17 7.48
CA GLY A 190 -9.47 -7.72 8.18
C GLY A 190 -9.94 -9.02 7.56
N SER A 191 -10.78 -9.75 8.27
CA SER A 191 -11.30 -11.04 7.83
C SER A 191 -11.97 -10.92 6.46
N GLY A 192 -11.32 -11.47 5.44
CA GLY A 192 -11.80 -11.42 4.06
C GLY A 192 -11.42 -10.17 3.26
N TRP A 193 -10.58 -9.29 3.78
CA TRP A 193 -10.19 -8.02 3.14
C TRP A 193 -8.71 -7.98 2.81
N ASN A 194 -8.18 -9.06 2.33
CA ASN A 194 -6.76 -9.19 2.03
C ASN A 194 -6.49 -9.27 0.52
N HIS A 195 -7.49 -8.98 -0.32
CA HIS A 195 -7.35 -9.01 -1.76
C HIS A 195 -6.39 -7.90 -2.23
N ALA A 196 -5.45 -8.28 -3.09
CA ALA A 196 -4.55 -7.37 -3.76
C ALA A 196 -4.18 -7.93 -5.12
N TRP A 197 -3.66 -7.09 -6.00
CA TRP A 197 -3.09 -7.54 -7.25
C TRP A 197 -1.98 -6.60 -7.73
N TYR A 198 -1.08 -7.13 -8.54
CA TYR A 198 -0.02 -6.35 -9.16
C TYR A 198 0.28 -6.84 -10.57
N ARG A 199 1.12 -6.10 -11.31
CA ARG A 199 1.59 -6.50 -12.63
C ARG A 199 3.03 -6.96 -12.56
N ASP A 200 3.23 -8.18 -13.07
CA ASP A 200 4.54 -8.74 -13.36
C ASP A 200 4.68 -8.91 -14.87
N ASN A 201 5.61 -8.19 -15.50
CA ASN A 201 5.84 -8.23 -16.95
C ASN A 201 4.52 -8.11 -17.79
N GLY A 202 3.65 -7.19 -17.38
CA GLY A 202 2.35 -6.96 -18.01
C GLY A 202 1.25 -7.96 -17.65
N LYS A 203 1.57 -9.06 -16.98
CA LYS A 203 0.60 -10.04 -16.49
C LYS A 203 0.07 -9.64 -15.12
N VAL A 204 -1.21 -9.87 -14.89
CA VAL A 204 -1.84 -9.66 -13.58
C VAL A 204 -1.57 -10.85 -12.67
N VAL A 205 -1.02 -10.59 -11.50
CA VAL A 205 -0.87 -11.54 -10.41
C VAL A 205 -1.82 -11.14 -9.30
N VAL A 206 -2.77 -12.00 -8.97
CA VAL A 206 -3.76 -11.78 -7.92
C VAL A 206 -3.30 -12.42 -6.63
N LEU A 207 -3.22 -11.63 -5.58
CA LEU A 207 -2.99 -12.10 -4.22
C LEU A 207 -4.35 -12.24 -3.53
N TYR A 208 -4.63 -13.41 -2.98
CA TYR A 208 -5.90 -13.70 -2.29
C TYR A 208 -7.12 -13.44 -3.17
N PRO A 209 -7.49 -14.38 -4.06
CA PRO A 209 -8.50 -14.18 -5.10
C PRO A 209 -9.93 -14.03 -4.57
N LYS A 210 -10.19 -14.34 -3.30
CA LYS A 210 -11.51 -14.15 -2.68
C LYS A 210 -11.70 -12.67 -2.34
N THR A 211 -12.51 -11.99 -3.11
CA THR A 211 -12.93 -10.63 -2.81
C THR A 211 -14.17 -10.65 -1.92
N HIS A 212 -14.20 -9.76 -0.94
CA HIS A 212 -15.42 -9.40 -0.23
C HIS A 212 -15.88 -8.01 -0.69
N ASN A 213 -17.18 -7.83 -0.84
CA ASN A 213 -17.79 -6.59 -1.32
C ASN A 213 -17.74 -5.45 -0.27
N TYR A 214 -16.91 -5.58 0.74
CA TYR A 214 -16.95 -4.72 1.92
C TYR A 214 -15.83 -3.68 1.96
N CYS A 215 -14.70 -3.93 1.34
CA CYS A 215 -13.67 -2.91 1.25
C CYS A 215 -14.11 -1.79 0.32
N THR A 216 -13.88 -0.55 0.72
CA THR A 216 -14.32 0.64 0.01
C THR A 216 -13.18 1.56 -0.37
N ASN A 217 -11.93 1.18 -0.08
CA ASN A 217 -10.80 2.02 -0.41
C ASN A 217 -9.51 1.21 -0.61
N TRP A 218 -8.73 1.64 -1.59
CA TRP A 218 -7.50 0.95 -2.01
C TRP A 218 -6.38 1.95 -2.25
N ILE A 219 -5.18 1.65 -1.71
CA ILE A 219 -3.97 2.33 -2.17
C ILE A 219 -3.58 1.73 -3.52
N THR A 220 -3.40 2.59 -4.50
CA THR A 220 -3.17 2.19 -5.89
C THR A 220 -1.96 2.94 -6.45
N PHE A 221 -1.03 2.20 -7.01
CA PHE A 221 0.17 2.70 -7.64
C PHE A 221 0.00 2.65 -9.16
N TYR A 222 0.29 3.76 -9.83
CA TYR A 222 0.15 3.93 -11.28
C TYR A 222 1.50 4.23 -11.91
N LYS A 223 1.67 3.71 -13.12
CA LYS A 223 2.83 3.97 -13.97
C LYS A 223 2.83 5.38 -14.54
#